data_a0101cc2c844f108f1d847feeb4d7d7d
#
_entry.id   a0101cc2c844f108f1d847feeb4d7d7d
#
_cell.length_a   1.000
_cell.length_b   1.000
_cell.length_c   1.000
_cell.angle_alpha   90.00
_cell.angle_beta   90.00
_cell.angle_gamma   90.00
#
_symmetry.space_group_name_H-M   'P 1'
#
loop_
_entity.id
_entity.type
_entity.pdbx_description
1 polymer ?
#
loop_
_entity_poly.entity_id
_entity_poly.type
_entity_poly.pdbx_seq_one_letter_code
_entity_poly.pdbx_strand_id
1 'polypeptide(L)'
;VAARRSRIPATKYPVERFTLDNGLRVVLTPDRSAPVIGVAVVYDVGIRSEPEGRTGFAHLFEHLMFQGSENLEKLAHFRHVQGAGGTFNGSTHLDYTDYFETLPSNALERALFLEADRMRGPRLTEENLRNQVDVVKEEIRVNVLNRPYGGFPWLTLPPVMFDTFPNAHDGYGSFDDLESATVADAADFFRRYYASGNAVLAVSGDIDVAEATELVTRHFGDVPARPAPERPDFTEPELTAERRTSYTDALAPLPAVAGAWRVPDPVTDFAGYLPYVVLAEVLTDGDASRLVERLVQRDRTVTSLGGYLGFMGDPFDVRDPTALLLQAHLPPGGDVDKVLRTIDEELDRLATDGLTDGELARTQARMATHLLRDTDAVLGRALRMAVLEQQRGEPGLLNELPRLVGDVTEDQVRAAAATLRPERRAAIEVIAGGAR
;
A
#
# COMPACT_ATOMS: atom_id res chain seq x y z
N VAL A 1 -25.59 -29.02 9.74
CA VAL A 1 -25.97 -27.72 10.36
C VAL A 1 -25.47 -26.69 9.40
N ALA A 2 -26.39 -26.01 8.67
CA ALA A 2 -25.99 -24.92 7.76
C ALA A 2 -25.30 -23.83 8.58
N ALA A 3 -24.03 -23.59 8.32
CA ALA A 3 -23.28 -22.50 8.92
C ALA A 3 -24.09 -21.21 8.72
N ARG A 4 -24.46 -20.53 9.82
CA ARG A 4 -25.05 -19.20 9.75
C ARG A 4 -23.98 -18.30 9.13
N ARG A 5 -24.19 -17.90 7.87
CA ARG A 5 -23.37 -16.87 7.24
C ARG A 5 -23.37 -15.66 8.17
N SER A 6 -22.20 -15.19 8.54
CA SER A 6 -22.04 -13.91 9.22
C SER A 6 -22.66 -12.86 8.31
N ARG A 7 -23.74 -12.19 8.77
CA ARG A 7 -24.38 -11.13 8.00
C ARG A 7 -23.66 -9.81 8.27
N ILE A 8 -22.43 -9.70 7.82
CA ILE A 8 -21.77 -8.40 7.75
C ILE A 8 -22.40 -7.66 6.58
N PRO A 9 -23.09 -6.53 6.81
CA PRO A 9 -23.72 -5.78 5.71
C PRO A 9 -22.66 -5.07 4.87
N ALA A 10 -22.97 -4.85 3.60
CA ALA A 10 -22.26 -3.89 2.77
C ALA A 10 -22.48 -2.47 3.31
N THR A 11 -21.52 -1.60 3.11
CA THR A 11 -21.68 -0.15 3.34
C THR A 11 -22.49 0.48 2.19
N LYS A 12 -22.84 1.76 2.30
CA LYS A 12 -23.67 2.44 1.31
C LYS A 12 -23.17 3.87 1.04
N TYR A 13 -21.86 4.01 0.92
CA TYR A 13 -21.32 5.31 0.49
C TYR A 13 -21.79 5.61 -0.93
N PRO A 14 -22.33 6.81 -1.20
CA PRO A 14 -22.64 7.23 -2.56
C PRO A 14 -21.38 7.26 -3.42
N VAL A 15 -21.49 6.85 -4.67
CA VAL A 15 -20.38 6.87 -5.63
C VAL A 15 -20.88 7.46 -6.94
N GLU A 16 -20.43 8.67 -7.25
CA GLU A 16 -20.63 9.32 -8.53
C GLU A 16 -19.34 9.28 -9.33
N ARG A 17 -19.41 8.88 -10.61
CA ARG A 17 -18.24 8.70 -11.48
C ARG A 17 -18.44 9.42 -12.79
N PHE A 18 -17.38 10.07 -13.25
CA PHE A 18 -17.28 10.57 -14.63
C PHE A 18 -15.83 10.66 -15.07
N THR A 19 -15.61 10.88 -16.36
CA THR A 19 -14.29 11.06 -16.95
C THR A 19 -14.30 12.37 -17.72
N LEU A 20 -13.29 13.22 -17.53
CA LEU A 20 -13.10 14.42 -18.30
C LEU A 20 -12.58 14.09 -19.70
N ASP A 21 -12.74 15.02 -20.66
CA ASP A 21 -12.27 14.87 -22.05
C ASP A 21 -10.76 14.62 -22.15
N ASN A 22 -9.97 15.07 -21.16
CA ASN A 22 -8.54 14.82 -21.09
C ASN A 22 -8.17 13.46 -20.48
N GLY A 23 -9.15 12.62 -20.16
CA GLY A 23 -8.96 11.26 -19.65
C GLY A 23 -8.89 11.15 -18.13
N LEU A 24 -8.92 12.25 -17.37
CA LEU A 24 -8.92 12.20 -15.90
C LEU A 24 -10.22 11.54 -15.40
N ARG A 25 -10.08 10.45 -14.65
CA ARG A 25 -11.19 9.78 -13.98
C ARG A 25 -11.49 10.47 -12.65
N VAL A 26 -12.78 10.67 -12.36
CA VAL A 26 -13.22 11.37 -11.16
C VAL A 26 -14.23 10.52 -10.39
N VAL A 27 -14.03 10.48 -9.07
CA VAL A 27 -14.95 9.80 -8.14
C VAL A 27 -15.37 10.79 -7.06
N LEU A 28 -16.67 11.02 -6.92
CA LEU A 28 -17.25 11.91 -5.90
C LEU A 28 -18.06 11.08 -4.90
N THR A 29 -17.87 11.34 -3.62
CA THR A 29 -18.56 10.66 -2.53
C THR A 29 -19.13 11.69 -1.56
N PRO A 30 -20.36 12.21 -1.79
CA PRO A 30 -20.96 13.21 -0.91
C PRO A 30 -21.29 12.64 0.47
N ASP A 31 -20.87 13.35 1.52
CA ASP A 31 -21.18 13.06 2.92
C ASP A 31 -21.24 14.38 3.71
N ARG A 32 -22.45 14.84 4.02
CA ARG A 32 -22.69 16.11 4.71
C ARG A 32 -22.73 15.99 6.24
N SER A 33 -22.17 14.91 6.80
CA SER A 33 -22.17 14.67 8.25
C SER A 33 -21.26 15.63 9.02
N ALA A 34 -20.21 16.15 8.36
CA ALA A 34 -19.27 17.12 8.93
C ALA A 34 -18.80 18.09 7.83
N PRO A 35 -18.47 19.37 8.15
CA PRO A 35 -18.07 20.39 7.17
C PRO A 35 -16.60 20.22 6.74
N VAL A 36 -16.23 19.03 6.30
CA VAL A 36 -14.87 18.68 5.89
C VAL A 36 -14.89 17.88 4.59
N ILE A 37 -13.81 17.98 3.83
CA ILE A 37 -13.57 17.22 2.60
C ILE A 37 -12.22 16.52 2.66
N GLY A 38 -12.14 15.36 2.03
CA GLY A 38 -10.90 14.69 1.66
C GLY A 38 -10.76 14.70 0.14
N VAL A 39 -9.62 15.13 -0.34
CA VAL A 39 -9.25 15.13 -1.77
C VAL A 39 -8.06 14.22 -1.94
N ALA A 40 -8.08 13.34 -2.92
CA ALA A 40 -6.97 12.45 -3.25
C ALA A 40 -6.77 12.39 -4.76
N VAL A 41 -5.53 12.50 -5.21
CA VAL A 41 -5.12 12.24 -6.60
C VAL A 41 -4.17 11.06 -6.60
N VAL A 42 -4.55 9.99 -7.29
CA VAL A 42 -3.78 8.75 -7.40
C VAL A 42 -3.28 8.61 -8.84
N TYR A 43 -1.97 8.48 -9.00
CA TYR A 43 -1.33 8.23 -10.30
C TYR A 43 -0.90 6.76 -10.40
N ASP A 44 -1.15 6.13 -11.55
CA ASP A 44 -0.70 4.77 -11.87
C ASP A 44 0.81 4.74 -12.14
N VAL A 45 1.58 5.02 -11.11
CA VAL A 45 3.03 4.97 -11.09
C VAL A 45 3.50 4.73 -9.66
N GLY A 46 4.24 3.67 -9.45
CA GLY A 46 4.81 3.32 -8.16
C GLY A 46 6.21 2.74 -8.33
N ILE A 47 6.71 2.12 -7.29
CA ILE A 47 8.04 1.50 -7.27
C ILE A 47 8.25 0.58 -8.49
N ARG A 48 7.28 -0.28 -8.82
CA ARG A 48 7.37 -1.21 -9.95
C ARG A 48 7.51 -0.55 -11.31
N SER A 49 7.14 0.72 -11.43
CA SER A 49 7.22 1.48 -12.68
C SER A 49 8.62 2.04 -12.95
N GLU A 50 9.53 1.92 -11.99
CA GLU A 50 10.88 2.46 -12.08
C GLU A 50 11.72 1.66 -13.08
N PRO A 51 12.42 2.32 -14.03
CA PRO A 51 13.32 1.63 -14.91
C PRO A 51 14.61 1.24 -14.18
N GLU A 52 15.26 0.17 -14.63
CA GLU A 52 16.58 -0.22 -14.15
C GLU A 52 17.60 0.93 -14.32
N GLY A 53 18.39 1.19 -13.27
CA GLY A 53 19.30 2.33 -13.19
C GLY A 53 18.62 3.67 -12.86
N ARG A 54 17.36 3.64 -12.45
CA ARG A 54 16.59 4.79 -11.98
C ARG A 54 15.72 4.42 -10.77
N THR A 55 16.26 3.61 -9.87
CA THR A 55 15.57 3.22 -8.62
C THR A 55 15.40 4.39 -7.68
N GLY A 56 14.26 4.44 -6.99
CA GLY A 56 13.89 5.56 -6.10
C GLY A 56 13.24 6.76 -6.80
N PHE A 57 13.02 6.69 -8.12
CA PHE A 57 12.42 7.80 -8.88
C PHE A 57 10.96 8.07 -8.51
N ALA A 58 10.17 7.04 -8.23
CA ALA A 58 8.79 7.22 -7.81
C ALA A 58 8.72 8.00 -6.48
N HIS A 59 9.55 7.62 -5.51
CA HIS A 59 9.65 8.30 -4.23
C HIS A 59 10.26 9.72 -4.36
N LEU A 60 11.31 9.88 -5.17
CA LEU A 60 11.88 11.21 -5.46
C LEU A 60 10.82 12.14 -6.09
N PHE A 61 9.96 11.59 -6.95
CA PHE A 61 8.87 12.36 -7.56
C PHE A 61 7.80 12.77 -6.56
N GLU A 62 7.47 11.93 -5.58
CA GLU A 62 6.61 12.34 -4.47
C GLU A 62 7.11 13.64 -3.84
N HIS A 63 8.42 13.73 -3.57
CA HIS A 63 9.04 14.95 -3.03
C HIS A 63 9.03 16.11 -4.00
N LEU A 64 9.37 15.88 -5.28
CA LEU A 64 9.45 16.95 -6.29
C LEU A 64 8.09 17.62 -6.55
N MET A 65 7.01 16.88 -6.42
CA MET A 65 5.65 17.39 -6.62
C MET A 65 5.24 18.45 -5.57
N PHE A 66 5.98 18.59 -4.48
CA PHE A 66 5.76 19.63 -3.47
C PHE A 66 6.69 20.84 -3.62
N GLN A 67 7.57 20.86 -4.62
CA GLN A 67 8.59 21.93 -4.78
C GLN A 67 8.11 23.13 -5.62
N GLY A 68 6.80 23.31 -5.73
CA GLY A 68 6.14 24.34 -6.55
C GLY A 68 5.61 23.76 -7.85
N SER A 69 4.73 24.49 -8.51
CA SER A 69 4.04 24.09 -9.71
C SER A 69 3.99 25.24 -10.72
N GLU A 70 3.20 25.13 -11.77
CA GLU A 70 3.16 26.11 -12.86
C GLU A 70 2.93 27.55 -12.35
N ASN A 71 1.93 27.71 -11.47
CA ASN A 71 1.54 29.03 -10.92
C ASN A 71 1.93 29.23 -9.47
N LEU A 72 2.53 28.22 -8.81
CA LEU A 72 2.84 28.27 -7.38
C LEU A 72 4.35 28.18 -7.15
N GLU A 73 4.82 29.03 -6.24
CA GLU A 73 6.20 28.98 -5.76
C GLU A 73 6.42 27.78 -4.82
N LYS A 74 7.69 27.44 -4.61
CA LYS A 74 8.11 26.45 -3.60
C LYS A 74 7.43 26.72 -2.26
N LEU A 75 6.90 25.69 -1.62
CA LEU A 75 6.17 25.72 -0.35
C LEU A 75 4.82 26.51 -0.39
N ALA A 76 4.38 27.00 -1.53
CA ALA A 76 3.08 27.68 -1.61
C ALA A 76 1.91 26.71 -1.34
N HIS A 77 2.00 25.48 -1.83
CA HIS A 77 1.02 24.44 -1.56
C HIS A 77 0.80 24.28 -0.04
N PHE A 78 1.88 24.12 0.72
CA PHE A 78 1.87 24.06 2.19
C PHE A 78 1.10 25.22 2.83
N ARG A 79 1.48 26.46 2.43
CA ARG A 79 0.84 27.68 2.99
C ARG A 79 -0.65 27.74 2.68
N HIS A 80 -1.06 27.31 1.49
CA HIS A 80 -2.46 27.35 1.07
C HIS A 80 -3.32 26.34 1.81
N VAL A 81 -2.83 25.10 1.97
CA VAL A 81 -3.56 24.04 2.69
C VAL A 81 -3.60 24.33 4.19
N GLN A 82 -2.46 24.57 4.82
CA GLN A 82 -2.40 24.84 6.26
C GLN A 82 -3.07 26.16 6.63
N GLY A 83 -2.94 27.20 5.79
CA GLY A 83 -3.63 28.47 5.99
C GLY A 83 -5.16 28.37 5.89
N ALA A 84 -5.69 27.32 5.27
CA ALA A 84 -7.11 26.99 5.26
C ALA A 84 -7.54 26.10 6.45
N GLY A 85 -6.61 25.70 7.31
CA GLY A 85 -6.85 24.77 8.42
C GLY A 85 -6.81 23.31 8.01
N GLY A 86 -6.21 22.99 6.87
CA GLY A 86 -6.10 21.63 6.34
C GLY A 86 -4.77 20.97 6.64
N THR A 87 -4.71 19.70 6.30
CA THR A 87 -3.51 18.85 6.30
C THR A 87 -3.36 18.19 4.92
N PHE A 88 -2.15 17.82 4.56
CA PHE A 88 -1.86 17.16 3.29
C PHE A 88 -0.63 16.27 3.43
N ASN A 89 -0.48 15.31 2.52
CA ASN A 89 0.72 14.50 2.36
C ASN A 89 0.74 13.87 0.96
N GLY A 90 1.77 13.07 0.69
CA GLY A 90 1.87 12.13 -0.41
C GLY A 90 2.39 10.80 0.10
N SER A 91 2.24 9.75 -0.67
CA SER A 91 2.87 8.47 -0.42
C SER A 91 3.14 7.69 -1.71
N THR A 92 4.23 6.94 -1.69
CA THR A 92 4.64 6.08 -2.80
C THR A 92 4.45 4.63 -2.41
N HIS A 93 3.72 3.90 -3.25
CA HIS A 93 3.41 2.49 -3.08
C HIS A 93 4.05 1.66 -4.19
N LEU A 94 3.84 0.35 -4.16
CA LEU A 94 4.36 -0.54 -5.21
C LEU A 94 3.77 -0.21 -6.58
N ASP A 95 2.45 0.04 -6.62
CA ASP A 95 1.68 0.16 -7.86
C ASP A 95 1.19 1.58 -8.17
N TYR A 96 1.26 2.51 -7.22
CA TYR A 96 0.75 3.87 -7.37
C TYR A 96 1.50 4.87 -6.48
N THR A 97 1.35 6.16 -6.80
CA THR A 97 1.73 7.28 -5.94
C THR A 97 0.51 8.16 -5.76
N ASP A 98 0.26 8.59 -4.54
CA ASP A 98 -0.87 9.44 -4.23
C ASP A 98 -0.45 10.78 -3.60
N TYR A 99 -1.33 11.75 -3.74
CA TYR A 99 -1.28 13.05 -3.09
C TYR A 99 -2.66 13.34 -2.54
N PHE A 100 -2.70 13.77 -1.30
CA PHE A 100 -3.98 13.93 -0.63
C PHE A 100 -3.99 15.07 0.38
N GLU A 101 -5.20 15.57 0.62
CA GLU A 101 -5.42 16.64 1.57
C GLU A 101 -6.79 16.55 2.23
N THR A 102 -6.88 17.03 3.46
CA THR A 102 -8.12 17.21 4.19
C THR A 102 -8.28 18.69 4.50
N LEU A 103 -9.43 19.25 4.15
CA LEU A 103 -9.72 20.67 4.34
C LEU A 103 -11.17 20.88 4.82
N PRO A 104 -11.48 22.05 5.41
CA PRO A 104 -12.86 22.49 5.54
C PRO A 104 -13.55 22.55 4.16
N SER A 105 -14.85 22.20 4.10
CA SER A 105 -15.58 22.08 2.84
C SER A 105 -15.62 23.37 2.00
N ASN A 106 -15.57 24.55 2.63
CA ASN A 106 -15.48 25.84 1.94
C ASN A 106 -14.15 26.09 1.22
N ALA A 107 -13.16 25.20 1.37
CA ALA A 107 -11.89 25.26 0.67
C ALA A 107 -11.80 24.31 -0.54
N LEU A 108 -12.92 23.67 -0.97
CA LEU A 108 -12.94 22.70 -2.07
C LEU A 108 -12.31 23.29 -3.35
N GLU A 109 -12.72 24.48 -3.79
CA GLU A 109 -12.16 25.08 -5.00
C GLU A 109 -10.63 25.30 -4.88
N ARG A 110 -10.14 25.67 -3.70
CA ARG A 110 -8.70 25.81 -3.43
C ARG A 110 -7.97 24.48 -3.59
N ALA A 111 -8.49 23.41 -3.01
CA ALA A 111 -7.91 22.09 -3.13
C ALA A 111 -7.82 21.64 -4.60
N LEU A 112 -8.91 21.79 -5.34
CA LEU A 112 -8.96 21.42 -6.75
C LEU A 112 -8.00 22.27 -7.61
N PHE A 113 -7.87 23.54 -7.32
CA PHE A 113 -6.87 24.40 -7.98
C PHE A 113 -5.45 23.93 -7.72
N LEU A 114 -5.10 23.63 -6.47
CA LEU A 114 -3.75 23.21 -6.07
C LEU A 114 -3.36 21.89 -6.76
N GLU A 115 -4.25 20.92 -6.77
CA GLU A 115 -4.02 19.62 -7.41
C GLU A 115 -3.95 19.73 -8.94
N ALA A 116 -4.82 20.51 -9.56
CA ALA A 116 -4.79 20.76 -10.99
C ALA A 116 -3.51 21.50 -11.43
N ASP A 117 -3.06 22.48 -10.67
CA ASP A 117 -1.82 23.22 -10.96
C ASP A 117 -0.59 22.31 -10.87
N ARG A 118 -0.53 21.43 -9.88
CA ARG A 118 0.51 20.42 -9.75
C ARG A 118 0.48 19.41 -10.92
N MET A 119 -0.71 18.99 -11.37
CA MET A 119 -0.87 18.08 -12.51
C MET A 119 -0.46 18.72 -13.84
N ARG A 120 -0.57 20.05 -14.00
CA ARG A 120 -0.06 20.75 -15.19
C ARG A 120 1.44 20.67 -15.28
N GLY A 121 2.15 20.88 -14.17
CA GLY A 121 3.60 20.73 -14.13
C GLY A 121 4.22 21.18 -12.81
N PRO A 122 5.04 20.32 -12.19
CA PRO A 122 5.89 20.71 -11.08
C PRO A 122 7.06 21.57 -11.57
N ARG A 123 7.63 22.39 -10.68
CA ARG A 123 8.85 23.16 -10.97
C ARG A 123 10.10 22.29 -10.91
N LEU A 124 10.41 21.65 -12.02
CA LEU A 124 11.60 20.82 -12.18
C LEU A 124 12.81 21.71 -12.52
N THR A 125 13.56 22.08 -11.51
CA THR A 125 14.82 22.83 -11.65
C THR A 125 15.98 22.02 -11.08
N GLU A 126 17.20 22.30 -11.55
CA GLU A 126 18.42 21.67 -11.01
C GLU A 126 18.53 21.83 -9.49
N GLU A 127 18.21 23.02 -8.98
CA GLU A 127 18.23 23.32 -7.54
C GLU A 127 17.23 22.45 -6.78
N ASN A 128 15.96 22.37 -7.24
CA ASN A 128 14.94 21.55 -6.60
C ASN A 128 15.31 20.07 -6.65
N LEU A 129 15.78 19.58 -7.80
CA LEU A 129 16.17 18.17 -7.96
C LEU A 129 17.29 17.80 -6.99
N ARG A 130 18.39 18.56 -6.97
CA ARG A 130 19.52 18.28 -6.06
C ARG A 130 19.10 18.35 -4.60
N ASN A 131 18.31 19.36 -4.23
CA ASN A 131 17.79 19.48 -2.88
C ASN A 131 16.97 18.27 -2.48
N GLN A 132 16.07 17.77 -3.35
CA GLN A 132 15.25 16.61 -3.01
C GLN A 132 16.03 15.29 -3.05
N VAL A 133 17.00 15.14 -3.92
CA VAL A 133 17.93 14.00 -3.86
C VAL A 133 18.64 13.93 -2.50
N ASP A 134 19.13 15.07 -2.00
CA ASP A 134 19.77 15.11 -0.67
C ASP A 134 18.79 14.79 0.45
N VAL A 135 17.54 15.27 0.37
CA VAL A 135 16.47 14.97 1.36
C VAL A 135 16.15 13.46 1.36
N VAL A 136 15.93 12.86 0.19
CA VAL A 136 15.65 11.41 0.07
C VAL A 136 16.82 10.57 0.58
N LYS A 137 18.06 10.95 0.25
CA LYS A 137 19.25 10.26 0.78
C LYS A 137 19.34 10.35 2.30
N GLU A 138 19.00 11.49 2.89
CA GLU A 138 18.98 11.62 4.36
C GLU A 138 17.84 10.79 4.96
N GLU A 139 16.70 10.73 4.31
CA GLU A 139 15.60 9.87 4.73
C GLU A 139 15.99 8.38 4.71
N ILE A 140 16.66 7.92 3.66
CA ILE A 140 17.24 6.56 3.59
C ILE A 140 18.20 6.32 4.77
N ARG A 141 19.07 7.28 5.08
CA ARG A 141 19.98 7.15 6.24
C ARG A 141 19.22 6.99 7.54
N VAL A 142 18.20 7.83 7.78
CA VAL A 142 17.45 7.84 9.04
C VAL A 142 16.52 6.63 9.16
N ASN A 143 15.80 6.28 8.10
CA ASN A 143 14.74 5.26 8.16
C ASN A 143 15.24 3.84 7.86
N VAL A 144 16.36 3.72 7.15
CA VAL A 144 16.89 2.41 6.74
C VAL A 144 18.27 2.15 7.35
N LEU A 145 19.29 2.99 7.05
CA LEU A 145 20.67 2.66 7.37
C LEU A 145 21.04 2.84 8.85
N ASN A 146 20.46 3.83 9.53
CA ASN A 146 20.75 4.17 10.93
C ASN A 146 19.67 3.71 11.92
N ARG A 147 18.81 2.81 11.50
CA ARG A 147 17.71 2.28 12.31
C ARG A 147 17.84 0.76 12.44
N PRO A 148 17.68 0.18 13.66
CA PRO A 148 17.57 -1.26 13.81
C PRO A 148 16.45 -1.82 12.92
N TYR A 149 16.73 -2.91 12.23
CA TYR A 149 15.79 -3.54 11.28
C TYR A 149 15.33 -2.61 10.14
N GLY A 150 16.16 -1.62 9.78
CA GLY A 150 15.80 -0.69 8.72
C GLY A 150 15.56 -1.39 7.38
N GLY A 151 14.34 -1.21 6.82
CA GLY A 151 13.94 -1.89 5.60
C GLY A 151 13.53 -3.36 5.74
N PHE A 152 13.68 -3.96 6.93
CA PHE A 152 13.21 -5.32 7.17
C PHE A 152 11.71 -5.34 7.53
N PRO A 153 10.91 -6.24 6.94
CA PRO A 153 11.26 -7.13 5.82
C PRO A 153 10.94 -6.54 4.43
N TRP A 154 10.24 -5.40 4.36
CA TRP A 154 9.58 -4.87 3.17
C TRP A 154 10.55 -4.43 2.04
N LEU A 155 11.80 -4.08 2.35
CA LEU A 155 12.86 -3.86 1.35
C LEU A 155 13.75 -5.10 1.14
N THR A 156 13.98 -5.86 2.22
CA THR A 156 14.98 -6.93 2.19
C THR A 156 14.46 -8.27 1.69
N LEU A 157 13.14 -8.51 1.78
CA LEU A 157 12.52 -9.77 1.36
C LEU A 157 12.14 -9.82 -0.13
N PRO A 158 11.70 -8.73 -0.80
CA PRO A 158 11.36 -8.77 -2.23
C PRO A 158 12.46 -9.35 -3.12
N PRO A 159 13.76 -8.99 -3.00
CA PRO A 159 14.82 -9.58 -3.82
C PRO A 159 15.05 -11.08 -3.59
N VAL A 160 14.58 -11.62 -2.48
CA VAL A 160 14.63 -13.07 -2.19
C VAL A 160 13.45 -13.78 -2.84
N MET A 161 12.31 -13.12 -2.91
CA MET A 161 11.05 -13.69 -3.37
C MET A 161 10.85 -13.61 -4.88
N PHE A 162 11.26 -12.50 -5.50
CA PHE A 162 10.95 -12.19 -6.88
C PHE A 162 12.18 -12.27 -7.77
N ASP A 163 11.98 -12.62 -9.04
CA ASP A 163 13.02 -12.78 -10.05
C ASP A 163 13.09 -11.57 -11.00
N THR A 164 11.96 -10.87 -11.20
CA THR A 164 11.93 -9.73 -12.12
C THR A 164 12.31 -8.45 -11.41
N PHE A 165 13.05 -7.60 -12.12
CA PHE A 165 13.51 -6.32 -11.56
C PHE A 165 12.37 -5.47 -10.96
N PRO A 166 11.22 -5.28 -11.63
CA PRO A 166 10.15 -4.45 -11.10
C PRO A 166 9.63 -4.87 -9.73
N ASN A 167 9.61 -6.17 -9.46
CA ASN A 167 9.10 -6.72 -8.21
C ASN A 167 10.17 -6.88 -7.12
N ALA A 168 11.44 -6.96 -7.52
CA ALA A 168 12.55 -7.28 -6.63
C ALA A 168 13.33 -6.07 -6.11
N HIS A 169 13.30 -4.93 -6.82
CA HIS A 169 14.14 -3.80 -6.44
C HIS A 169 13.61 -2.99 -5.25
N ASP A 170 14.50 -2.23 -4.64
CA ASP A 170 14.23 -1.37 -3.48
C ASP A 170 13.56 -0.06 -3.90
N GLY A 171 12.42 0.24 -3.30
CA GLY A 171 11.64 1.44 -3.59
C GLY A 171 12.24 2.75 -3.08
N TYR A 172 13.19 2.73 -2.14
CA TYR A 172 13.96 3.92 -1.79
C TYR A 172 15.02 4.26 -2.85
N GLY A 173 15.51 3.23 -3.56
CA GLY A 173 16.52 3.36 -4.58
C GLY A 173 17.96 3.43 -4.06
N SER A 174 18.89 3.26 -4.98
CA SER A 174 20.32 3.38 -4.69
C SER A 174 20.76 4.85 -4.69
N PHE A 175 21.79 5.18 -3.88
CA PHE A 175 22.38 6.52 -3.91
C PHE A 175 22.95 6.88 -5.27
N ASP A 176 23.53 5.90 -5.98
CA ASP A 176 24.12 6.09 -7.31
C ASP A 176 23.02 6.47 -8.33
N ASP A 177 21.87 5.80 -8.31
CA ASP A 177 20.75 6.11 -9.20
C ASP A 177 20.18 7.50 -8.90
N LEU A 178 19.98 7.82 -7.62
CA LEU A 178 19.48 9.13 -7.21
C LEU A 178 20.44 10.27 -7.58
N GLU A 179 21.77 10.09 -7.37
CA GLU A 179 22.77 11.10 -7.69
C GLU A 179 22.95 11.29 -9.20
N SER A 180 22.69 10.26 -9.99
CA SER A 180 22.76 10.32 -11.46
C SER A 180 21.54 10.98 -12.09
N ALA A 181 20.47 11.27 -11.32
CA ALA A 181 19.24 11.86 -11.81
C ALA A 181 19.47 13.25 -12.41
N THR A 182 18.90 13.48 -13.58
CA THR A 182 18.93 14.77 -14.28
C THR A 182 17.52 15.39 -14.36
N VAL A 183 17.47 16.71 -14.57
CA VAL A 183 16.19 17.40 -14.83
C VAL A 183 15.49 16.84 -16.07
N ALA A 184 16.25 16.39 -17.06
CA ALA A 184 15.69 15.75 -18.25
C ALA A 184 15.02 14.40 -17.92
N ASP A 185 15.67 13.56 -17.11
CA ASP A 185 15.08 12.31 -16.62
C ASP A 185 13.79 12.58 -15.83
N ALA A 186 13.83 13.57 -14.94
CA ALA A 186 12.67 14.01 -14.17
C ALA A 186 11.51 14.49 -15.08
N ALA A 187 11.82 15.29 -16.09
CA ALA A 187 10.82 15.77 -17.04
C ALA A 187 10.22 14.63 -17.87
N ASP A 188 11.02 13.63 -18.26
CA ASP A 188 10.55 12.45 -18.97
C ASP A 188 9.64 11.58 -18.10
N PHE A 189 10.02 11.35 -16.85
CA PHE A 189 9.22 10.61 -15.89
C PHE A 189 7.86 11.27 -15.63
N PHE A 190 7.86 12.60 -15.43
CA PHE A 190 6.63 13.36 -15.29
C PHE A 190 5.74 13.24 -16.53
N ARG A 191 6.29 13.47 -17.73
CA ARG A 191 5.51 13.39 -18.97
C ARG A 191 4.89 12.02 -19.18
N ARG A 192 5.61 10.96 -18.79
CA ARG A 192 5.17 9.59 -18.98
C ARG A 192 4.09 9.18 -18.00
N TYR A 193 4.26 9.47 -16.73
CA TYR A 193 3.45 8.88 -15.68
C TYR A 193 2.44 9.83 -15.02
N TYR A 194 2.77 11.11 -14.92
CA TYR A 194 1.89 12.11 -14.28
C TYR A 194 0.93 12.74 -15.29
N ALA A 195 0.29 11.89 -16.05
CA ALA A 195 -0.66 12.23 -17.12
C ALA A 195 -2.10 12.20 -16.57
N SER A 196 -2.96 13.09 -17.09
CA SER A 196 -4.39 13.12 -16.74
C SER A 196 -5.07 11.77 -16.98
N GLY A 197 -4.78 11.10 -18.11
CA GLY A 197 -5.32 9.78 -18.43
C GLY A 197 -4.78 8.64 -17.54
N ASN A 198 -3.70 8.89 -16.77
CA ASN A 198 -3.08 7.96 -15.83
C ASN A 198 -3.46 8.23 -14.37
N ALA A 199 -4.41 9.15 -14.14
CA ALA A 199 -4.77 9.62 -12.80
C ALA A 199 -6.23 9.37 -12.45
N VAL A 200 -6.50 9.30 -11.16
CA VAL A 200 -7.83 9.35 -10.57
C VAL A 200 -7.87 10.46 -9.54
N LEU A 201 -8.85 11.34 -9.65
CA LEU A 201 -9.20 12.32 -8.63
C LEU A 201 -10.40 11.79 -7.83
N ALA A 202 -10.28 11.68 -6.53
CA ALA A 202 -11.41 11.38 -5.65
C ALA A 202 -11.65 12.53 -4.66
N VAL A 203 -12.93 12.88 -4.47
CA VAL A 203 -13.36 13.86 -3.48
C VAL A 203 -14.46 13.24 -2.63
N SER A 204 -14.27 13.22 -1.32
CA SER A 204 -15.24 12.73 -0.35
C SER A 204 -15.55 13.78 0.71
N GLY A 205 -16.77 13.84 1.20
CA GLY A 205 -17.16 14.71 2.31
C GLY A 205 -18.28 15.68 1.96
N ASP A 206 -18.30 16.84 2.61
CA ASP A 206 -19.36 17.84 2.49
C ASP A 206 -19.25 18.59 1.15
N ILE A 207 -19.75 17.94 0.11
CA ILE A 207 -19.81 18.44 -1.26
C ILE A 207 -21.23 18.40 -1.82
N ASP A 208 -21.53 19.34 -2.70
CA ASP A 208 -22.61 19.21 -3.67
C ASP A 208 -22.03 18.62 -4.97
N VAL A 209 -22.65 17.56 -5.48
CA VAL A 209 -22.11 16.83 -6.65
C VAL A 209 -22.09 17.72 -7.91
N ALA A 210 -23.10 18.55 -8.11
CA ALA A 210 -23.15 19.41 -9.29
C ALA A 210 -22.09 20.52 -9.22
N GLU A 211 -21.94 21.17 -8.06
CA GLU A 211 -20.91 22.16 -7.81
C GLU A 211 -19.51 21.56 -7.92
N ALA A 212 -19.26 20.41 -7.29
CA ALA A 212 -17.99 19.71 -7.36
C ALA A 212 -17.63 19.33 -8.81
N THR A 213 -18.60 18.85 -9.60
CA THR A 213 -18.40 18.53 -11.02
C THR A 213 -18.03 19.77 -11.83
N GLU A 214 -18.71 20.91 -11.60
CA GLU A 214 -18.37 22.17 -12.25
C GLU A 214 -16.97 22.66 -11.90
N LEU A 215 -16.60 22.62 -10.61
CA LEU A 215 -15.27 23.02 -10.14
C LEU A 215 -14.16 22.11 -10.69
N VAL A 216 -14.36 20.79 -10.68
CA VAL A 216 -13.43 19.82 -11.28
C VAL A 216 -13.27 20.11 -12.77
N THR A 217 -14.35 20.31 -13.51
CA THR A 217 -14.30 20.64 -14.95
C THR A 217 -13.56 21.95 -15.20
N ARG A 218 -13.78 22.97 -14.36
CA ARG A 218 -13.12 24.28 -14.46
C ARG A 218 -11.62 24.20 -14.26
N HIS A 219 -11.17 23.47 -13.24
CA HIS A 219 -9.75 23.44 -12.85
C HIS A 219 -8.94 22.38 -13.59
N PHE A 220 -9.54 21.23 -13.92
CA PHE A 220 -8.82 20.14 -14.58
C PHE A 220 -9.11 20.00 -16.08
N GLY A 221 -10.15 20.65 -16.59
CA GLY A 221 -10.58 20.47 -17.98
C GLY A 221 -9.55 20.94 -19.02
N ASP A 222 -8.72 21.90 -18.69
CA ASP A 222 -7.65 22.44 -19.55
C ASP A 222 -6.26 21.80 -19.27
N VAL A 223 -6.17 20.87 -18.30
CA VAL A 223 -4.94 20.08 -18.13
C VAL A 223 -4.68 19.27 -19.40
N PRO A 224 -3.47 19.35 -19.99
CA PRO A 224 -3.19 18.67 -21.25
C PRO A 224 -3.54 17.18 -21.23
N ALA A 225 -4.33 16.76 -22.20
CA ALA A 225 -4.69 15.35 -22.38
C ALA A 225 -3.43 14.56 -22.73
N ARG A 226 -3.09 13.61 -21.88
CA ARG A 226 -2.01 12.64 -22.07
C ARG A 226 -2.53 11.26 -21.70
N PRO A 227 -2.39 10.25 -22.58
CA PRO A 227 -2.84 8.91 -22.30
C PRO A 227 -2.00 8.27 -21.18
N ALA A 228 -2.58 7.30 -20.50
CA ALA A 228 -1.81 6.40 -19.64
C ALA A 228 -0.71 5.69 -20.45
N PRO A 229 0.49 5.49 -19.88
CA PRO A 229 1.50 4.68 -20.51
C PRO A 229 1.05 3.23 -20.62
N GLU A 230 1.62 2.50 -21.60
CA GLU A 230 1.46 1.04 -21.63
C GLU A 230 2.06 0.44 -20.36
N ARG A 231 1.27 -0.42 -19.71
CA ARG A 231 1.66 -1.04 -18.47
C ARG A 231 2.61 -2.21 -18.74
N PRO A 232 3.76 -2.28 -18.07
CA PRO A 232 4.65 -3.44 -18.17
C PRO A 232 3.99 -4.73 -17.65
N ASP A 233 4.49 -5.85 -18.12
CA ASP A 233 4.17 -7.18 -17.56
C ASP A 233 5.00 -7.40 -16.29
N PHE A 234 4.32 -7.53 -15.14
CA PHE A 234 4.93 -7.78 -13.85
C PHE A 234 4.80 -9.25 -13.40
N THR A 235 4.44 -10.14 -14.33
CA THR A 235 4.31 -11.58 -14.04
C THR A 235 5.61 -12.15 -13.50
N GLU A 236 5.50 -13.03 -12.53
CA GLU A 236 6.61 -13.71 -11.87
C GLU A 236 6.56 -15.22 -12.09
N PRO A 237 7.69 -15.90 -12.32
CA PRO A 237 7.74 -17.35 -12.34
C PRO A 237 7.44 -17.95 -10.96
N GLU A 238 6.79 -19.10 -10.89
CA GLU A 238 6.48 -19.75 -9.61
C GLU A 238 7.74 -20.12 -8.82
N LEU A 239 7.69 -19.99 -7.48
CA LEU A 239 8.68 -20.55 -6.59
C LEU A 239 8.48 -22.07 -6.50
N THR A 240 9.52 -22.82 -6.86
CA THR A 240 9.53 -24.30 -6.84
C THR A 240 10.38 -24.88 -5.72
N ALA A 241 11.14 -24.04 -5.02
CA ALA A 241 11.95 -24.41 -3.86
C ALA A 241 12.01 -23.23 -2.89
N GLU A 242 12.21 -23.53 -1.59
CA GLU A 242 12.45 -22.50 -0.59
C GLU A 242 13.67 -21.65 -0.96
N ARG A 243 13.51 -20.34 -0.88
CA ARG A 243 14.62 -19.39 -0.97
C ARG A 243 14.89 -18.81 0.39
N ARG A 244 16.11 -18.91 0.86
CA ARG A 244 16.49 -18.42 2.18
C ARG A 244 17.82 -17.67 2.14
N THR A 245 17.85 -16.55 2.84
CA THR A 245 19.07 -15.76 3.03
C THR A 245 19.14 -15.19 4.44
N SER A 246 20.30 -14.62 4.79
CA SER A 246 20.50 -13.93 6.07
C SER A 246 21.43 -12.74 5.88
N TYR A 247 21.31 -11.77 6.75
CA TYR A 247 22.28 -10.68 6.87
C TYR A 247 22.45 -10.26 8.33
N THR A 248 23.60 -9.63 8.61
CA THR A 248 23.89 -9.10 9.95
C THR A 248 23.50 -7.64 10.00
N ASP A 249 22.62 -7.30 10.92
CA ASP A 249 22.31 -5.90 11.27
C ASP A 249 23.04 -5.55 12.57
N ALA A 250 24.07 -4.67 12.44
CA ALA A 250 24.87 -4.23 13.58
C ALA A 250 24.07 -3.45 14.63
N LEU A 251 22.94 -2.88 14.26
CA LEU A 251 22.07 -2.09 15.12
C LEU A 251 20.96 -2.94 15.76
N ALA A 252 20.63 -4.10 15.19
CA ALA A 252 19.56 -4.96 15.68
C ALA A 252 19.91 -5.55 17.06
N PRO A 253 19.10 -5.31 18.10
CA PRO A 253 19.33 -5.86 19.44
C PRO A 253 18.96 -7.34 19.55
N LEU A 254 18.08 -7.84 18.69
CA LEU A 254 17.56 -9.21 18.71
C LEU A 254 17.59 -9.82 17.30
N PRO A 255 17.72 -11.14 17.17
CA PRO A 255 17.48 -11.82 15.90
C PRO A 255 16.05 -11.63 15.43
N ALA A 256 15.84 -11.58 14.11
CA ALA A 256 14.51 -11.56 13.52
C ALA A 256 14.44 -12.47 12.30
N VAL A 257 13.23 -12.89 11.93
CA VAL A 257 12.98 -13.68 10.73
C VAL A 257 11.72 -13.18 10.08
N ALA A 258 11.71 -13.16 8.75
CA ALA A 258 10.49 -13.03 7.97
C ALA A 258 10.39 -14.16 6.96
N GLY A 259 9.17 -14.65 6.76
CA GLY A 259 8.82 -15.62 5.74
C GLY A 259 7.61 -15.11 4.95
N ALA A 260 7.63 -15.32 3.63
CA ALA A 260 6.52 -14.91 2.80
C ALA A 260 6.21 -15.94 1.70
N TRP A 261 4.95 -15.98 1.32
CA TRP A 261 4.42 -16.85 0.27
C TRP A 261 3.62 -16.01 -0.71
N ARG A 262 3.85 -16.22 -1.99
CA ARG A 262 3.00 -15.59 -3.00
C ARG A 262 1.57 -16.07 -2.89
N VAL A 263 0.66 -15.17 -3.19
CA VAL A 263 -0.78 -15.41 -3.15
C VAL A 263 -1.38 -15.21 -4.55
N PRO A 264 -2.63 -15.64 -4.79
CA PRO A 264 -3.32 -15.37 -6.06
C PRO A 264 -3.33 -13.88 -6.40
N ASP A 265 -3.43 -13.60 -7.70
CA ASP A 265 -3.47 -12.22 -8.19
C ASP A 265 -4.66 -11.45 -7.59
N PRO A 266 -4.40 -10.30 -6.94
CA PRO A 266 -5.44 -9.57 -6.21
C PRO A 266 -6.50 -8.92 -7.10
N VAL A 267 -6.28 -8.82 -8.41
CA VAL A 267 -7.23 -8.22 -9.36
C VAL A 267 -7.90 -9.28 -10.21
N THR A 268 -7.12 -10.13 -10.88
CA THR A 268 -7.65 -11.11 -11.83
C THR A 268 -8.25 -12.34 -11.15
N ASP A 269 -7.82 -12.66 -9.93
CA ASP A 269 -8.38 -13.73 -9.08
C ASP A 269 -8.72 -13.21 -7.67
N PHE A 270 -9.52 -12.16 -7.61
CA PHE A 270 -9.90 -11.56 -6.32
C PHE A 270 -10.64 -12.53 -5.39
N ALA A 271 -11.46 -13.42 -5.94
CA ALA A 271 -12.16 -14.43 -5.16
C ALA A 271 -11.20 -15.47 -4.54
N GLY A 272 -10.15 -15.86 -5.27
CA GLY A 272 -9.07 -16.70 -4.76
C GLY A 272 -8.15 -15.99 -3.79
N TYR A 273 -8.00 -14.67 -3.91
CA TYR A 273 -7.16 -13.82 -3.06
C TYR A 273 -7.75 -13.59 -1.65
N LEU A 274 -9.06 -13.32 -1.56
CA LEU A 274 -9.72 -12.98 -0.28
C LEU A 274 -9.51 -14.01 0.85
N PRO A 275 -9.48 -15.32 0.61
CA PRO A 275 -9.17 -16.29 1.67
C PRO A 275 -7.81 -16.08 2.32
N TYR A 276 -6.80 -15.59 1.59
CA TYR A 276 -5.47 -15.30 2.16
C TYR A 276 -5.49 -14.03 2.99
N VAL A 277 -6.32 -13.04 2.63
CA VAL A 277 -6.53 -11.84 3.45
C VAL A 277 -7.11 -12.26 4.82
N VAL A 278 -8.13 -13.12 4.83
CA VAL A 278 -8.70 -13.64 6.08
C VAL A 278 -7.72 -14.53 6.83
N LEU A 279 -6.94 -15.35 6.13
CA LEU A 279 -5.92 -16.23 6.72
C LEU A 279 -4.84 -15.45 7.46
N ALA A 280 -4.34 -14.34 6.88
CA ALA A 280 -3.35 -13.49 7.53
C ALA A 280 -3.84 -13.00 8.90
N GLU A 281 -5.09 -12.57 8.98
CA GLU A 281 -5.73 -12.11 10.21
C GLU A 281 -5.94 -13.25 11.23
N VAL A 282 -6.37 -14.44 10.77
CA VAL A 282 -6.48 -15.64 11.62
C VAL A 282 -5.14 -15.99 12.26
N LEU A 283 -4.06 -15.84 11.50
CA LEU A 283 -2.73 -16.20 11.96
C LEU A 283 -2.14 -15.18 12.93
N THR A 284 -2.38 -13.88 12.75
CA THR A 284 -1.57 -12.83 13.42
C THR A 284 -2.35 -11.69 14.05
N ASP A 285 -3.65 -11.49 13.74
CA ASP A 285 -4.37 -10.33 14.25
C ASP A 285 -4.89 -10.52 15.68
N GLY A 286 -4.21 -9.84 16.60
CA GLY A 286 -4.53 -9.80 18.03
C GLY A 286 -4.05 -11.00 18.85
N ASP A 287 -4.18 -10.85 20.16
CA ASP A 287 -3.60 -11.77 21.14
C ASP A 287 -4.14 -13.21 21.07
N ALA A 288 -5.34 -13.39 20.54
CA ALA A 288 -5.97 -14.70 20.37
C ALA A 288 -5.78 -15.30 18.96
N SER A 289 -4.92 -14.70 18.14
CA SER A 289 -4.56 -15.25 16.83
C SER A 289 -3.62 -16.44 17.00
N ARG A 290 -3.67 -17.37 16.05
CA ARG A 290 -3.04 -18.69 16.21
C ARG A 290 -1.55 -18.62 16.46
N LEU A 291 -0.83 -17.87 15.66
CA LEU A 291 0.63 -17.79 15.80
C LEU A 291 1.05 -16.94 16.99
N VAL A 292 0.30 -15.89 17.34
CA VAL A 292 0.58 -15.10 18.55
C VAL A 292 0.37 -15.94 19.80
N GLU A 293 -0.76 -16.66 19.90
CA GLU A 293 -0.99 -17.58 21.01
C GLU A 293 0.11 -18.65 21.11
N ARG A 294 0.45 -19.28 19.98
CA ARG A 294 1.44 -20.35 19.95
C ARG A 294 2.85 -19.87 20.24
N LEU A 295 3.37 -18.93 19.47
CA LEU A 295 4.79 -18.56 19.47
C LEU A 295 5.14 -17.53 20.57
N VAL A 296 4.22 -16.56 20.84
CA VAL A 296 4.47 -15.48 21.80
C VAL A 296 4.03 -15.89 23.21
N GLN A 297 2.78 -16.35 23.34
CA GLN A 297 2.20 -16.54 24.68
C GLN A 297 2.58 -17.90 25.30
N ARG A 298 2.39 -19.00 24.55
CA ARG A 298 2.56 -20.34 25.04
C ARG A 298 4.01 -20.78 25.01
N ASP A 299 4.62 -20.84 23.82
CA ASP A 299 5.94 -21.41 23.63
C ASP A 299 7.05 -20.41 23.92
N ARG A 300 6.74 -19.11 23.87
CA ARG A 300 7.66 -17.97 24.12
C ARG A 300 8.96 -18.06 23.32
N THR A 301 8.85 -18.55 22.10
CA THR A 301 9.98 -18.68 21.15
C THR A 301 10.25 -17.40 20.40
N VAL A 302 9.29 -16.47 20.39
CA VAL A 302 9.44 -15.13 19.84
C VAL A 302 8.99 -14.08 20.84
N THR A 303 9.54 -12.88 20.75
CA THR A 303 9.18 -11.73 21.60
C THR A 303 8.04 -10.91 20.98
N SER A 304 7.94 -10.94 19.66
CA SER A 304 6.85 -10.33 18.90
C SER A 304 6.65 -11.05 17.57
N LEU A 305 5.43 -11.03 17.08
CA LEU A 305 5.07 -11.58 15.78
C LEU A 305 4.04 -10.67 15.14
N GLY A 306 4.17 -10.46 13.85
CA GLY A 306 3.22 -9.77 12.99
C GLY A 306 3.08 -10.49 11.66
N GLY A 307 1.97 -10.26 11.00
CA GLY A 307 1.75 -10.76 9.67
C GLY A 307 0.70 -9.92 8.95
N TYR A 308 0.84 -9.85 7.67
CA TYR A 308 -0.06 -9.06 6.83
C TYR A 308 0.04 -9.54 5.37
N LEU A 309 -0.90 -9.10 4.59
CA LEU A 309 -0.91 -9.35 3.16
C LEU A 309 -0.49 -8.07 2.43
N GLY A 310 0.45 -8.23 1.49
CA GLY A 310 1.09 -7.09 0.81
C GLY A 310 2.31 -6.55 1.55
N PHE A 311 3.33 -6.11 0.79
CA PHE A 311 4.60 -5.63 1.39
C PHE A 311 4.45 -4.29 2.13
N MET A 312 3.42 -3.50 1.81
CA MET A 312 3.11 -2.23 2.47
C MET A 312 2.03 -2.36 3.54
N GLY A 313 1.48 -3.56 3.75
CA GLY A 313 0.57 -3.88 4.86
C GLY A 313 -0.92 -3.66 4.59
N ASP A 314 -1.32 -3.19 3.41
CA ASP A 314 -2.73 -3.09 3.02
C ASP A 314 -3.08 -4.12 1.93
N PRO A 315 -4.03 -5.02 2.18
CA PRO A 315 -4.40 -6.05 1.22
C PRO A 315 -5.19 -5.54 0.01
N PHE A 316 -5.70 -4.31 0.05
CA PHE A 316 -6.58 -3.75 -0.98
C PHE A 316 -5.95 -2.59 -1.76
N ASP A 317 -4.67 -2.32 -1.55
CA ASP A 317 -3.89 -1.30 -2.27
C ASP A 317 -2.89 -1.88 -3.29
N VAL A 318 -2.96 -3.18 -3.55
CA VAL A 318 -2.06 -3.90 -4.46
C VAL A 318 -2.81 -4.40 -5.69
N ARG A 319 -2.13 -4.40 -6.82
CA ARG A 319 -2.66 -4.88 -8.11
C ARG A 319 -1.85 -6.02 -8.71
N ASP A 320 -0.57 -6.08 -8.43
CA ASP A 320 0.40 -6.99 -9.04
C ASP A 320 0.87 -8.07 -8.05
N PRO A 321 1.78 -8.94 -8.44
CA PRO A 321 2.23 -10.02 -7.58
C PRO A 321 2.55 -9.56 -6.15
N THR A 322 1.91 -10.21 -5.20
CA THR A 322 2.06 -9.90 -3.77
C THR A 322 2.18 -11.17 -2.94
N ALA A 323 2.34 -11.00 -1.64
CA ALA A 323 2.60 -12.09 -0.72
C ALA A 323 1.85 -11.96 0.61
N LEU A 324 1.53 -13.09 1.23
CA LEU A 324 1.29 -13.17 2.66
C LEU A 324 2.65 -13.22 3.36
N LEU A 325 2.88 -12.29 4.28
CA LEU A 325 4.13 -12.10 4.98
C LEU A 325 3.94 -12.29 6.48
N LEU A 326 4.86 -13.03 7.09
CA LEU A 326 4.97 -13.21 8.54
C LEU A 326 6.35 -12.76 8.99
N GLN A 327 6.43 -11.99 10.08
CA GLN A 327 7.70 -11.57 10.66
C GLN A 327 7.70 -11.76 12.17
N ALA A 328 8.84 -12.12 12.73
CA ALA A 328 9.00 -12.35 14.15
C ALA A 328 10.37 -11.87 14.65
N HIS A 329 10.39 -11.35 15.89
CA HIS A 329 11.63 -11.09 16.62
C HIS A 329 11.82 -12.17 17.68
N LEU A 330 13.04 -12.67 17.79
CA LEU A 330 13.36 -13.77 18.68
C LEU A 330 14.14 -13.26 19.92
N PRO A 331 14.05 -13.96 21.06
CA PRO A 331 14.95 -13.66 22.17
C PRO A 331 16.41 -13.96 21.79
N PRO A 332 17.42 -13.45 22.54
CA PRO A 332 18.82 -13.77 22.31
C PRO A 332 19.04 -15.28 22.26
N GLY A 333 19.72 -15.77 21.22
CA GLY A 333 19.95 -17.20 21.01
C GLY A 333 18.72 -17.99 20.57
N GLY A 334 17.66 -17.31 20.15
CA GLY A 334 16.46 -17.95 19.61
C GLY A 334 16.74 -18.73 18.33
N ASP A 335 16.03 -19.84 18.14
CA ASP A 335 16.16 -20.77 17.01
C ASP A 335 15.15 -20.40 15.90
N VAL A 336 15.65 -19.77 14.83
CA VAL A 336 14.87 -19.37 13.65
C VAL A 336 14.22 -20.57 12.97
N ASP A 337 14.95 -21.69 12.86
CA ASP A 337 14.42 -22.91 12.25
C ASP A 337 13.25 -23.49 13.04
N LYS A 338 13.30 -23.38 14.36
CA LYS A 338 12.18 -23.79 15.21
C LYS A 338 10.97 -22.89 14.98
N VAL A 339 11.14 -21.58 14.84
CA VAL A 339 10.03 -20.66 14.56
C VAL A 339 9.39 -21.00 13.21
N LEU A 340 10.19 -21.15 12.15
CA LEU A 340 9.68 -21.49 10.83
C LEU A 340 8.96 -22.85 10.82
N ARG A 341 9.52 -23.89 11.46
CA ARG A 341 8.83 -25.19 11.60
C ARG A 341 7.52 -25.07 12.37
N THR A 342 7.45 -24.25 13.41
CA THR A 342 6.20 -24.06 14.18
C THR A 342 5.16 -23.35 13.34
N ILE A 343 5.55 -22.41 12.49
CA ILE A 343 4.63 -21.78 11.51
C ILE A 343 4.10 -22.85 10.55
N ASP A 344 4.97 -23.68 9.98
CA ASP A 344 4.59 -24.77 9.07
C ASP A 344 3.62 -25.76 9.73
N GLU A 345 3.90 -26.17 10.99
CA GLU A 345 3.02 -27.03 11.78
C GLU A 345 1.62 -26.42 12.00
N GLU A 346 1.56 -25.10 12.24
CA GLU A 346 0.28 -24.43 12.49
C GLU A 346 -0.53 -24.26 11.20
N LEU A 347 0.15 -23.98 10.07
CA LEU A 347 -0.47 -23.96 8.75
C LEU A 347 -1.03 -25.34 8.36
N ASP A 348 -0.25 -26.42 8.58
CA ASP A 348 -0.70 -27.79 8.34
C ASP A 348 -1.88 -28.19 9.24
N ARG A 349 -1.86 -27.77 10.51
CA ARG A 349 -2.97 -28.01 11.43
C ARG A 349 -4.22 -27.28 10.99
N LEU A 350 -4.10 -26.00 10.58
CA LEU A 350 -5.23 -25.24 10.06
C LEU A 350 -5.81 -25.88 8.78
N ALA A 351 -4.95 -26.31 7.88
CA ALA A 351 -5.36 -27.00 6.66
C ALA A 351 -6.09 -28.31 6.94
N THR A 352 -5.68 -29.08 7.96
CA THR A 352 -6.20 -30.40 8.29
C THR A 352 -7.41 -30.34 9.22
N ASP A 353 -7.27 -29.67 10.35
CA ASP A 353 -8.27 -29.65 11.44
C ASP A 353 -9.27 -28.51 11.31
N GLY A 354 -8.94 -27.46 10.53
CA GLY A 354 -9.78 -26.28 10.32
C GLY A 354 -9.68 -25.25 11.42
N LEU A 355 -10.69 -24.39 11.48
CA LEU A 355 -10.84 -23.32 12.45
C LEU A 355 -11.62 -23.81 13.68
N THR A 356 -11.33 -23.20 14.83
CA THR A 356 -12.12 -23.47 16.05
C THR A 356 -13.47 -22.76 16.01
N ASP A 357 -14.40 -23.21 16.86
CA ASP A 357 -15.75 -22.65 16.94
C ASP A 357 -15.70 -21.12 17.15
N GLY A 358 -16.32 -20.38 16.23
CA GLY A 358 -16.42 -18.94 16.24
C GLY A 358 -15.14 -18.18 15.88
N GLU A 359 -14.04 -18.83 15.58
CA GLU A 359 -12.76 -18.18 15.20
C GLU A 359 -12.92 -17.37 13.92
N LEU A 360 -13.44 -17.98 12.85
CA LEU A 360 -13.70 -17.28 11.58
C LEU A 360 -14.63 -16.08 11.77
N ALA A 361 -15.72 -16.26 12.50
CA ALA A 361 -16.70 -15.20 12.72
C ALA A 361 -16.11 -14.00 13.48
N ARG A 362 -15.25 -14.25 14.48
CA ARG A 362 -14.55 -13.18 15.22
C ARG A 362 -13.60 -12.43 14.30
N THR A 363 -12.79 -13.15 13.53
CA THR A 363 -11.83 -12.55 12.58
C THR A 363 -12.56 -11.68 11.55
N GLN A 364 -13.59 -12.21 10.90
CA GLN A 364 -14.39 -11.47 9.93
C GLN A 364 -15.04 -10.21 10.51
N ALA A 365 -15.56 -10.29 11.74
CA ALA A 365 -16.16 -9.13 12.41
C ALA A 365 -15.12 -8.05 12.74
N ARG A 366 -13.89 -8.43 13.11
CA ARG A 366 -12.78 -7.49 13.34
C ARG A 366 -12.34 -6.83 12.05
N MET A 367 -12.12 -7.61 10.99
CA MET A 367 -11.77 -7.09 9.67
C MET A 367 -12.80 -6.10 9.15
N ALA A 368 -14.10 -6.44 9.24
CA ALA A 368 -15.16 -5.52 8.86
C ALA A 368 -15.14 -4.23 9.69
N THR A 369 -14.82 -4.33 10.98
CA THR A 369 -14.70 -3.15 11.85
C THR A 369 -13.51 -2.28 11.46
N HIS A 370 -12.37 -2.87 11.09
CA HIS A 370 -11.20 -2.13 10.59
C HIS A 370 -11.53 -1.42 9.27
N LEU A 371 -12.10 -2.13 8.29
CA LEU A 371 -12.53 -1.54 7.02
C LEU A 371 -13.50 -0.35 7.21
N LEU A 372 -14.45 -0.48 8.14
CA LEU A 372 -15.40 0.60 8.44
C LEU A 372 -14.71 1.80 9.11
N ARG A 373 -13.78 1.58 10.04
CA ARG A 373 -13.03 2.66 10.70
C ARG A 373 -12.13 3.41 9.75
N ASP A 374 -11.45 2.71 8.85
CA ASP A 374 -10.54 3.33 7.86
C ASP A 374 -11.30 4.23 6.89
N THR A 375 -12.56 3.90 6.60
CA THR A 375 -13.42 4.65 5.67
C THR A 375 -14.42 5.58 6.35
N ASP A 376 -14.46 5.63 7.67
CA ASP A 376 -15.27 6.59 8.43
C ASP A 376 -14.77 8.03 8.19
N ALA A 377 -13.47 8.23 8.16
CA ALA A 377 -12.86 9.50 7.78
C ALA A 377 -13.01 9.75 6.27
N VAL A 378 -13.38 11.00 5.92
CA VAL A 378 -13.58 11.42 4.51
C VAL A 378 -12.33 11.19 3.65
N LEU A 379 -11.13 11.40 4.22
CA LEU A 379 -9.87 11.16 3.51
C LEU A 379 -9.63 9.68 3.23
N GLY A 380 -9.79 8.82 4.23
CA GLY A 380 -9.63 7.36 4.04
C GLY A 380 -10.57 6.83 2.96
N ARG A 381 -11.78 7.38 2.90
CA ARG A 381 -12.77 7.06 1.87
C ARG A 381 -12.34 7.53 0.48
N ALA A 382 -11.86 8.78 0.36
CA ALA A 382 -11.35 9.33 -0.91
C ALA A 382 -10.17 8.51 -1.44
N LEU A 383 -9.17 8.26 -0.60
CA LEU A 383 -7.99 7.45 -0.95
C LEU A 383 -8.38 6.05 -1.41
N ARG A 384 -9.17 5.33 -0.62
CA ARG A 384 -9.57 3.96 -0.94
C ARG A 384 -10.36 3.88 -2.25
N MET A 385 -11.29 4.80 -2.48
CA MET A 385 -12.05 4.84 -3.72
C MET A 385 -11.19 5.21 -4.93
N ALA A 386 -10.23 6.13 -4.77
CA ALA A 386 -9.29 6.48 -5.82
C ALA A 386 -8.41 5.29 -6.22
N VAL A 387 -7.88 4.56 -5.24
CA VAL A 387 -7.06 3.36 -5.48
C VAL A 387 -7.87 2.24 -6.14
N LEU A 388 -9.08 1.97 -5.66
CA LEU A 388 -9.96 0.95 -6.26
C LEU A 388 -10.37 1.33 -7.69
N GLU A 389 -10.64 2.61 -7.94
CA GLU A 389 -10.89 3.11 -9.30
C GLU A 389 -9.64 2.96 -10.18
N GLN A 390 -8.48 3.32 -9.66
CA GLN A 390 -7.24 3.26 -10.43
C GLN A 390 -6.85 1.82 -10.76
N GLN A 391 -6.89 0.91 -9.79
CA GLN A 391 -6.40 -0.45 -9.97
C GLN A 391 -7.42 -1.39 -10.62
N ARG A 392 -8.72 -1.17 -10.40
CA ARG A 392 -9.79 -2.09 -10.77
C ARG A 392 -10.91 -1.47 -11.60
N GLY A 393 -10.97 -0.14 -11.71
CA GLY A 393 -12.09 0.57 -12.33
C GLY A 393 -13.40 0.42 -11.56
N GLU A 394 -13.36 0.10 -10.27
CA GLU A 394 -14.53 -0.24 -9.46
C GLU A 394 -14.48 0.38 -8.05
N PRO A 395 -14.65 1.70 -7.91
CA PRO A 395 -14.57 2.37 -6.60
C PRO A 395 -15.68 1.91 -5.64
N GLY A 396 -16.82 1.49 -6.17
CA GLY A 396 -17.95 0.93 -5.41
C GLY A 396 -17.64 -0.40 -4.70
N LEU A 397 -16.56 -1.08 -5.08
CA LEU A 397 -16.07 -2.28 -4.38
C LEU A 397 -15.84 -2.01 -2.89
N LEU A 398 -15.47 -0.77 -2.52
CA LEU A 398 -15.34 -0.35 -1.13
C LEU A 398 -16.57 -0.71 -0.29
N ASN A 399 -17.76 -0.51 -0.83
CA ASN A 399 -19.02 -0.81 -0.15
C ASN A 399 -19.22 -2.32 0.09
N GLU A 400 -18.65 -3.14 -0.76
CA GLU A 400 -18.82 -4.60 -0.74
C GLU A 400 -17.73 -5.32 0.08
N LEU A 401 -16.56 -4.71 0.31
CA LEU A 401 -15.44 -5.36 1.00
C LEU A 401 -15.83 -6.00 2.34
N PRO A 402 -16.57 -5.34 3.25
CA PRO A 402 -16.96 -5.96 4.51
C PRO A 402 -17.79 -7.23 4.31
N ARG A 403 -18.72 -7.21 3.36
CA ARG A 403 -19.57 -8.36 3.02
C ARG A 403 -18.74 -9.49 2.38
N LEU A 404 -17.87 -9.15 1.42
CA LEU A 404 -17.03 -10.12 0.72
C LEU A 404 -16.08 -10.86 1.67
N VAL A 405 -15.47 -10.13 2.61
CA VAL A 405 -14.67 -10.73 3.70
C VAL A 405 -15.54 -11.64 4.57
N GLY A 406 -16.77 -11.20 4.90
CA GLY A 406 -17.73 -11.99 5.67
C GLY A 406 -18.24 -13.23 4.97
N ASP A 407 -18.19 -13.28 3.65
CA ASP A 407 -18.63 -14.42 2.83
C ASP A 407 -17.53 -15.50 2.64
N VAL A 408 -16.27 -15.19 3.00
CA VAL A 408 -15.19 -16.20 2.96
C VAL A 408 -15.50 -17.35 3.91
N THR A 409 -15.42 -18.57 3.38
CA THR A 409 -15.76 -19.79 4.12
C THR A 409 -14.54 -20.42 4.79
N GLU A 410 -14.78 -21.26 5.80
CA GLU A 410 -13.73 -22.05 6.44
C GLU A 410 -12.98 -22.94 5.46
N ASP A 411 -13.68 -23.59 4.54
CA ASP A 411 -13.05 -24.46 3.52
C ASP A 411 -12.09 -23.66 2.62
N GLN A 412 -12.42 -22.41 2.29
CA GLN A 412 -11.55 -21.54 1.52
C GLN A 412 -10.30 -21.13 2.31
N VAL A 413 -10.44 -20.81 3.60
CA VAL A 413 -9.28 -20.48 4.48
C VAL A 413 -8.38 -21.69 4.65
N ARG A 414 -8.97 -22.90 4.84
CA ARG A 414 -8.21 -24.16 4.90
C ARG A 414 -7.45 -24.45 3.61
N ALA A 415 -8.11 -24.26 2.46
CA ALA A 415 -7.48 -24.43 1.15
C ALA A 415 -6.32 -23.45 0.95
N ALA A 416 -6.48 -22.20 1.35
CA ALA A 416 -5.41 -21.18 1.30
C ALA A 416 -4.23 -21.62 2.19
N ALA A 417 -4.46 -22.01 3.44
CA ALA A 417 -3.39 -22.48 4.33
C ALA A 417 -2.64 -23.70 3.75
N ALA A 418 -3.35 -24.61 3.08
CA ALA A 418 -2.75 -25.79 2.46
C ALA A 418 -1.77 -25.46 1.32
N THR A 419 -1.79 -24.26 0.76
CA THR A 419 -0.86 -23.84 -0.30
C THR A 419 0.43 -23.22 0.23
N LEU A 420 0.42 -22.74 1.49
CA LEU A 420 1.57 -22.06 2.11
C LEU A 420 2.61 -23.09 2.59
N ARG A 421 3.30 -23.69 1.63
CA ARG A 421 4.29 -24.75 1.86
C ARG A 421 5.70 -24.20 1.96
N PRO A 422 6.62 -24.87 2.70
CA PRO A 422 8.01 -24.46 2.80
C PRO A 422 8.68 -24.27 1.44
N GLU A 423 8.44 -25.16 0.47
CA GLU A 423 9.01 -25.09 -0.88
C GLU A 423 8.52 -23.87 -1.71
N ARG A 424 7.48 -23.19 -1.26
CA ARG A 424 6.95 -21.95 -1.88
C ARG A 424 7.27 -20.70 -1.07
N ARG A 425 8.13 -20.83 -0.05
CA ARG A 425 8.50 -19.74 0.87
C ARG A 425 9.78 -19.03 0.43
N ALA A 426 9.77 -17.70 0.51
CA ALA A 426 10.98 -16.91 0.64
C ALA A 426 11.17 -16.51 2.10
N ALA A 427 12.36 -16.65 2.64
CA ALA A 427 12.65 -16.31 4.04
C ALA A 427 13.96 -15.51 4.15
N ILE A 428 13.97 -14.56 5.09
CA ILE A 428 15.16 -13.79 5.41
C ILE A 428 15.34 -13.72 6.93
N GLU A 429 16.59 -13.93 7.37
CA GLU A 429 16.98 -13.88 8.77
C GLU A 429 17.85 -12.65 9.03
N VAL A 430 17.53 -11.92 10.09
CA VAL A 430 18.38 -10.87 10.65
C VAL A 430 19.19 -11.43 11.79
N ILE A 431 20.49 -11.47 11.60
CA ILE A 431 21.46 -11.85 12.65
C ILE A 431 21.74 -10.57 13.45
N ALA A 432 21.45 -10.60 14.76
CA ALA A 432 21.71 -9.47 15.64
C ALA A 432 23.22 -9.20 15.75
N GLY A 433 23.61 -7.94 15.62
CA GLY A 433 25.01 -7.53 15.72
C GLY A 433 25.61 -7.61 17.14
N GLY A 434 24.77 -7.92 18.14
CA GLY A 434 25.09 -8.00 19.54
C GLY A 434 25.07 -6.62 20.22
N ALA A 435 24.46 -6.53 21.39
CA ALA A 435 24.58 -5.34 22.22
C ALA A 435 26.06 -5.15 22.60
N ARG A 436 26.68 -4.04 22.17
CA ARG A 436 27.95 -3.58 22.70
C ARG A 436 27.74 -3.00 24.10
#